data_df5ae7ccb8e41ad070564ebb6a8cea7a
#
_entry.id   df5ae7ccb8e41ad070564ebb6a8cea7a
#
_cell.length_a   1.000
_cell.length_b   1.000
_cell.length_c   1.000
_cell.angle_alpha   90.00
_cell.angle_beta   90.00
_cell.angle_gamma   90.00
#
_symmetry.space_group_name_H-M   'P 1'
#
loop_
_entity.id
_entity.type
_entity.pdbx_description
1 polymer ?
#
loop_
_entity_poly.entity_id
_entity_poly.type
_entity_poly.pdbx_seq_one_letter_code
_entity_poly.pdbx_strand_id
1 'polypeptide(L)'
;MPGCFYLVRREVLDKVGLFDPRYFLYYEEVDHCKRVKEAGWKVVFYPHTTVVHIGGESSKSVAELEAASRQISSYQIESELLYFRKHHGVAGLALHMLLVTLGDLVLALKALLKRRGWGAIQACWRHCRATWSLLFKTRYASQPTR
;
A
#
# COMPACT_ATOMS: atom_id res chain seq x y z
N MET A 1 11.50 -0.86 0.92
CA MET A 1 12.34 -1.82 0.16
C MET A 1 11.38 -2.67 -0.65
N PRO A 2 11.49 -2.76 -1.96
CA PRO A 2 10.56 -3.58 -2.74
C PRO A 2 10.75 -5.07 -2.41
N GLY A 3 9.66 -5.81 -2.29
CA GLY A 3 9.64 -7.23 -1.94
C GLY A 3 10.12 -8.20 -3.02
N CYS A 4 10.63 -7.68 -4.17
CA CYS A 4 11.04 -8.50 -5.30
C CYS A 4 12.26 -9.41 -5.04
N PHE A 5 13.05 -9.10 -4.01
CA PHE A 5 14.13 -9.95 -3.52
C PHE A 5 14.23 -9.80 -2.00
N TYR A 6 13.70 -10.79 -1.29
CA TYR A 6 13.55 -10.74 0.16
C TYR A 6 14.09 -12.02 0.80
N LEU A 7 15.24 -11.91 1.48
CA LEU A 7 15.88 -13.03 2.18
C LEU A 7 15.64 -12.89 3.68
N VAL A 8 15.23 -13.99 4.31
CA VAL A 8 14.95 -14.04 5.75
C VAL A 8 15.66 -15.23 6.36
N ARG A 9 16.30 -15.04 7.49
CA ARG A 9 16.89 -16.15 8.26
C ARG A 9 15.79 -17.04 8.82
N ARG A 10 16.05 -18.34 8.90
CA ARG A 10 15.11 -19.32 9.42
C ARG A 10 14.66 -18.99 10.84
N GLU A 11 15.60 -18.60 11.71
CA GLU A 11 15.32 -18.26 13.11
C GLU A 11 14.38 -17.06 13.25
N VAL A 12 14.43 -16.13 12.30
CA VAL A 12 13.51 -14.98 12.24
C VAL A 12 12.10 -15.47 11.90
N LEU A 13 11.98 -16.36 10.90
CA LEU A 13 10.68 -16.94 10.53
C LEU A 13 10.08 -17.76 11.67
N ASP A 14 10.87 -18.52 12.37
CA ASP A 14 10.40 -19.32 13.50
C ASP A 14 9.90 -18.44 14.66
N LYS A 15 10.47 -17.24 14.84
CA LYS A 15 10.11 -16.31 15.90
C LYS A 15 9.01 -15.32 15.50
N VAL A 16 9.05 -14.78 14.29
CA VAL A 16 8.18 -13.69 13.81
C VAL A 16 7.03 -14.20 12.94
N GLY A 17 7.21 -15.38 12.35
CA GLY A 17 6.28 -15.95 11.37
C GLY A 17 6.49 -15.43 9.96
N LEU A 18 5.63 -15.88 9.05
CA LEU A 18 5.60 -15.48 7.64
C LEU A 18 4.87 -14.14 7.44
N PHE A 19 4.64 -13.78 6.19
CA PHE A 19 3.80 -12.64 5.83
C PHE A 19 2.37 -12.80 6.37
N ASP A 20 1.79 -11.70 6.79
CA ASP A 20 0.41 -11.68 7.26
C ASP A 20 -0.54 -11.84 6.06
N PRO A 21 -1.39 -12.88 6.02
CA PRO A 21 -2.25 -13.18 4.87
C PRO A 21 -3.35 -12.13 4.62
N ARG A 22 -3.53 -11.17 5.51
CA ARG A 22 -4.43 -10.03 5.29
C ARG A 22 -3.97 -9.11 4.17
N TYR A 23 -2.66 -9.04 3.93
CA TYR A 23 -2.08 -8.29 2.81
C TYR A 23 -2.02 -9.20 1.58
N PHE A 24 -2.79 -8.89 0.56
CA PHE A 24 -2.75 -9.65 -0.70
C PHE A 24 -1.64 -9.14 -1.62
N LEU A 25 -1.48 -7.83 -1.67
CA LEU A 25 -0.49 -7.17 -2.51
C LEU A 25 -0.09 -5.85 -1.86
N TYR A 26 1.21 -5.61 -1.75
CA TYR A 26 1.83 -4.50 -1.04
C TYR A 26 1.61 -4.53 0.47
N TYR A 27 2.52 -3.92 1.20
CA TYR A 27 2.59 -3.85 2.66
C TYR A 27 2.90 -5.17 3.38
N GLU A 28 2.88 -6.34 2.70
CA GLU A 28 3.29 -7.62 3.31
C GLU A 28 4.73 -7.58 3.81
N GLU A 29 5.65 -7.06 2.98
CA GLU A 29 7.07 -6.92 3.35
C GLU A 29 7.29 -5.77 4.34
N VAL A 30 6.49 -4.70 4.25
CA VAL A 30 6.57 -3.56 5.19
C VAL A 30 6.15 -4.00 6.58
N ASP A 31 5.04 -4.71 6.69
CA ASP A 31 4.55 -5.30 7.93
C ASP A 31 5.56 -6.28 8.52
N HIS A 32 6.09 -7.17 7.69
CA HIS A 32 7.07 -8.17 8.15
C HIS A 32 8.37 -7.52 8.62
N CYS A 33 8.91 -6.54 7.86
CA CYS A 33 10.08 -5.78 8.28
C CYS A 33 9.88 -5.07 9.62
N LYS A 34 8.69 -4.51 9.85
CA LYS A 34 8.34 -3.87 11.11
C LYS A 34 8.34 -4.88 12.25
N ARG A 35 7.66 -6.03 12.11
CA ARG A 35 7.64 -7.10 13.13
C ARG A 35 9.02 -7.68 13.41
N VAL A 36 9.85 -7.85 12.38
CA VAL A 36 11.25 -8.29 12.50
C VAL A 36 12.04 -7.31 13.37
N LYS A 37 11.90 -6.01 13.14
CA LYS A 37 12.58 -4.97 13.93
C LYS A 37 12.05 -4.92 15.37
N GLU A 38 10.76 -5.05 15.58
CA GLU A 38 10.15 -5.11 16.92
C GLU A 38 10.60 -6.35 17.71
N ALA A 39 10.91 -7.45 17.02
CA ALA A 39 11.49 -8.65 17.62
C ALA A 39 13.00 -8.55 17.91
N GLY A 40 13.63 -7.39 17.67
CA GLY A 40 15.03 -7.11 17.97
C GLY A 40 16.02 -7.49 16.85
N TRP A 41 15.52 -7.87 15.66
CA TRP A 41 16.35 -8.21 14.51
C TRP A 41 16.63 -6.98 13.63
N LYS A 42 17.70 -7.07 12.84
CA LYS A 42 18.04 -6.01 11.87
C LYS A 42 17.45 -6.33 10.49
N VAL A 43 16.93 -5.31 9.84
CA VAL A 43 16.60 -5.34 8.40
C VAL A 43 17.69 -4.59 7.67
N VAL A 44 18.39 -5.26 6.74
CA VAL A 44 19.58 -4.74 6.08
C VAL A 44 19.36 -4.70 4.58
N PHE A 45 19.73 -3.59 3.94
CA PHE A 45 19.88 -3.52 2.49
C PHE A 45 21.26 -4.04 2.09
N TYR A 46 21.29 -4.97 1.13
CA TYR A 46 22.54 -5.55 0.61
C TYR A 46 22.82 -5.03 -0.81
N PRO A 47 23.76 -4.09 -0.98
CA PRO A 47 23.97 -3.41 -2.25
C PRO A 47 24.86 -4.17 -3.26
N HIS A 48 25.46 -5.31 -2.85
CA HIS A 48 26.45 -6.03 -3.64
C HIS A 48 25.85 -7.08 -4.59
N THR A 49 24.55 -7.06 -4.81
CA THR A 49 23.89 -7.92 -5.79
C THR A 49 22.88 -7.13 -6.61
N THR A 50 22.68 -7.57 -7.84
CA THR A 50 21.70 -6.96 -8.75
C THR A 50 20.64 -7.99 -9.10
N VAL A 51 19.38 -7.61 -8.95
CA VAL A 51 18.21 -8.41 -9.35
C VAL A 51 17.45 -7.63 -10.41
N VAL A 52 17.22 -8.25 -11.55
CA VAL A 52 16.39 -7.70 -12.61
C VAL A 52 14.93 -7.99 -12.25
N HIS A 53 14.16 -6.95 -12.00
CA HIS A 53 12.73 -7.04 -11.74
C HIS A 53 11.96 -6.51 -12.94
N ILE A 54 11.32 -7.43 -13.69
CA ILE A 54 10.51 -7.08 -14.85
C ILE A 54 9.09 -6.77 -14.34
N GLY A 55 8.81 -5.48 -14.11
CA GLY A 55 7.50 -5.02 -13.69
C GLY A 55 6.51 -4.95 -14.84
N GLY A 56 5.23 -5.28 -14.58
CA GLY A 56 4.14 -5.03 -15.53
C GLY A 56 3.91 -6.12 -16.59
N GLU A 57 4.58 -7.26 -16.54
CA GLU A 57 4.39 -8.36 -17.51
C GLU A 57 3.01 -9.06 -17.45
N SER A 58 2.20 -8.74 -16.45
CA SER A 58 0.91 -9.43 -16.26
C SER A 58 -0.24 -8.88 -17.12
N SER A 59 0.00 -7.89 -17.97
CA SER A 59 -1.08 -7.25 -18.75
C SER A 59 -0.66 -7.02 -20.19
N LYS A 60 -1.35 -7.70 -21.11
CA LYS A 60 -1.01 -7.73 -22.55
C LYS A 60 -1.80 -6.72 -23.40
N SER A 61 -2.80 -6.02 -22.88
CA SER A 61 -3.56 -4.99 -23.60
C SER A 61 -3.72 -3.69 -22.79
N VAL A 62 -3.95 -2.56 -23.47
CA VAL A 62 -4.13 -1.25 -22.80
C VAL A 62 -5.33 -1.28 -21.86
N ALA A 63 -6.44 -1.91 -22.25
CA ALA A 63 -7.64 -2.03 -21.42
C ALA A 63 -7.42 -2.94 -20.21
N GLU A 64 -6.68 -4.05 -20.39
CA GLU A 64 -6.27 -4.93 -19.30
C GLU A 64 -5.28 -4.25 -18.37
N LEU A 65 -4.34 -3.45 -18.90
CA LEU A 65 -3.43 -2.61 -18.14
C LEU A 65 -4.17 -1.59 -17.26
N GLU A 66 -5.20 -0.92 -17.78
CA GLU A 66 -5.99 0.03 -17.00
C GLU A 66 -6.84 -0.66 -15.94
N ALA A 67 -7.44 -1.81 -16.24
CA ALA A 67 -8.21 -2.60 -15.29
C ALA A 67 -7.30 -3.17 -14.18
N ALA A 68 -6.16 -3.75 -14.56
CA ALA A 68 -5.15 -4.25 -13.63
C ALA A 68 -4.58 -3.13 -12.76
N SER A 69 -4.29 -1.95 -13.32
CA SER A 69 -3.81 -0.78 -12.58
C SER A 69 -4.81 -0.31 -11.54
N ARG A 70 -6.11 -0.28 -11.85
CA ARG A 70 -7.16 0.07 -10.88
C ARG A 70 -7.28 -0.96 -9.77
N GLN A 71 -7.19 -2.24 -10.10
CA GLN A 71 -7.23 -3.34 -9.13
C GLN A 71 -6.00 -3.32 -8.21
N ILE A 72 -4.82 -3.15 -8.77
CA ILE A 72 -3.55 -3.01 -8.04
C ILE A 72 -3.63 -1.83 -7.06
N SER A 73 -4.13 -0.67 -7.52
CA SER A 73 -4.31 0.50 -6.67
C SER A 73 -5.30 0.25 -5.52
N SER A 74 -6.36 -0.51 -5.76
CA SER A 74 -7.32 -0.88 -4.72
C SER A 74 -6.70 -1.78 -3.66
N TYR A 75 -5.91 -2.77 -4.05
CA TYR A 75 -5.18 -3.63 -3.11
C TYR A 75 -4.14 -2.86 -2.29
N GLN A 76 -3.44 -1.92 -2.92
CA GLN A 76 -2.49 -1.07 -2.23
C GLN A 76 -3.17 -0.23 -1.15
N ILE A 77 -4.27 0.46 -1.50
CA ILE A 77 -5.04 1.27 -0.52
C ILE A 77 -5.58 0.39 0.61
N GLU A 78 -6.14 -0.78 0.27
CA GLU A 78 -6.65 -1.71 1.29
C GLU A 78 -5.54 -2.14 2.26
N SER A 79 -4.40 -2.57 1.73
CA SER A 79 -3.26 -3.00 2.53
C SER A 79 -2.72 -1.87 3.40
N GLU A 80 -2.69 -0.65 2.89
CA GLU A 80 -2.30 0.54 3.64
C GLU A 80 -3.23 0.80 4.83
N LEU A 81 -4.54 0.76 4.63
CA LEU A 81 -5.54 0.93 5.70
C LEU A 81 -5.37 -0.15 6.78
N LEU A 82 -5.25 -1.42 6.37
CA LEU A 82 -5.03 -2.56 7.28
C LEU A 82 -3.75 -2.39 8.09
N TYR A 83 -2.66 -1.90 7.47
CA TYR A 83 -1.38 -1.64 8.12
C TYR A 83 -1.50 -0.56 9.19
N PHE A 84 -2.08 0.60 8.85
CA PHE A 84 -2.27 1.67 9.82
C PHE A 84 -3.16 1.24 10.99
N ARG A 85 -4.23 0.51 10.72
CA ARG A 85 -5.11 -0.03 11.76
C ARG A 85 -4.38 -1.01 12.67
N LYS A 86 -3.57 -1.91 12.10
CA LYS A 86 -2.82 -2.93 12.85
C LYS A 86 -1.76 -2.34 13.76
N HIS A 87 -0.95 -1.42 13.23
CA HIS A 87 0.24 -0.93 13.92
C HIS A 87 0.04 0.37 14.70
N HIS A 88 -0.97 1.15 14.36
CA HIS A 88 -1.23 2.46 14.97
C HIS A 88 -2.65 2.60 15.55
N GLY A 89 -3.43 1.53 15.50
CA GLY A 89 -4.77 1.50 16.05
C GLY A 89 -5.77 2.41 15.32
N VAL A 90 -6.89 2.71 15.98
CA VAL A 90 -7.95 3.58 15.41
C VAL A 90 -7.46 5.00 15.21
N ALA A 91 -6.71 5.54 16.17
CA ALA A 91 -6.21 6.91 16.10
C ALA A 91 -5.23 7.10 14.93
N GLY A 92 -4.31 6.14 14.72
CA GLY A 92 -3.40 6.16 13.57
C GLY A 92 -4.14 6.04 12.24
N LEU A 93 -5.15 5.18 12.16
CA LEU A 93 -6.01 5.08 10.97
C LEU A 93 -6.76 6.38 10.71
N ALA A 94 -7.35 7.01 11.74
CA ALA A 94 -8.05 8.27 11.60
C ALA A 94 -7.13 9.41 11.13
N LEU A 95 -5.93 9.49 11.70
CA LEU A 95 -4.92 10.45 11.26
C LEU A 95 -4.49 10.19 9.81
N HIS A 96 -4.26 8.94 9.44
CA HIS A 96 -3.95 8.56 8.07
C HIS A 96 -5.05 9.02 7.10
N MET A 97 -6.32 8.71 7.40
CA MET A 97 -7.47 9.12 6.58
C MET A 97 -7.56 10.65 6.43
N LEU A 98 -7.32 11.38 7.51
CA LEU A 98 -7.27 12.85 7.49
C LEU A 98 -6.18 13.35 6.56
N LEU A 99 -4.95 12.85 6.71
CA LEU A 99 -3.79 13.28 5.92
C LEU A 99 -3.95 12.95 4.43
N VAL A 100 -4.46 11.76 4.09
CA VAL A 100 -4.73 11.37 2.69
C VAL A 100 -5.80 12.29 2.07
N THR A 101 -6.90 12.54 2.80
CA THR A 101 -7.97 13.42 2.31
C THR A 101 -7.48 14.86 2.11
N LEU A 102 -6.69 15.39 3.05
CA LEU A 102 -6.06 16.71 2.91
C LEU A 102 -5.06 16.74 1.74
N GLY A 103 -4.28 15.68 1.57
CA GLY A 103 -3.35 15.53 0.45
C GLY A 103 -4.06 15.59 -0.91
N ASP A 104 -5.15 14.84 -1.06
CA ASP A 104 -5.96 14.85 -2.27
C ASP A 104 -6.57 16.25 -2.53
N LEU A 105 -7.04 16.95 -1.50
CA LEU A 105 -7.55 18.32 -1.60
C LEU A 105 -6.46 19.30 -2.06
N VAL A 106 -5.27 19.23 -1.45
CA VAL A 106 -4.13 20.07 -1.82
C VAL A 106 -3.68 19.82 -3.26
N LEU A 107 -3.66 18.54 -3.68
CA LEU A 107 -3.30 18.17 -5.05
C LEU A 107 -4.35 18.66 -6.06
N ALA A 108 -5.64 18.56 -5.73
CA ALA A 108 -6.73 19.08 -6.55
C ALA A 108 -6.65 20.61 -6.70
N LEU A 109 -6.42 21.33 -5.59
CA LEU A 109 -6.22 22.78 -5.60
C LEU A 109 -5.00 23.18 -6.43
N LYS A 110 -3.88 22.47 -6.26
CA LYS A 110 -2.66 22.68 -7.05
C LYS A 110 -2.89 22.43 -8.55
N ALA A 111 -3.68 21.40 -8.89
CA ALA A 111 -4.06 21.11 -10.28
C ALA A 111 -4.91 22.25 -10.88
N LEU A 112 -5.86 22.79 -10.11
CA LEU A 112 -6.67 23.94 -10.48
C LEU A 112 -5.83 25.19 -10.74
N LEU A 113 -4.98 25.57 -9.77
CA LEU A 113 -4.12 26.74 -9.86
C LEU A 113 -3.10 26.65 -11.02
N LYS A 114 -2.56 25.46 -11.26
CA LYS A 114 -1.62 25.20 -12.36
C LYS A 114 -2.29 24.90 -13.71
N ARG A 115 -3.62 24.98 -13.78
CA ARG A 115 -4.42 24.70 -15.00
C ARG A 115 -4.07 23.35 -15.63
N ARG A 116 -3.82 22.29 -14.80
CA ARG A 116 -3.42 20.95 -15.27
C ARG A 116 -4.54 20.14 -15.93
N GLY A 117 -5.70 20.76 -16.16
CA GLY A 117 -6.86 20.13 -16.77
C GLY A 117 -7.76 19.38 -15.78
N TRP A 118 -8.99 19.16 -16.20
CA TRP A 118 -10.04 18.55 -15.38
C TRP A 118 -9.72 17.10 -14.95
N GLY A 119 -9.01 16.36 -15.80
CA GLY A 119 -8.61 14.96 -15.51
C GLY A 119 -7.75 14.80 -14.26
N ALA A 120 -6.89 15.77 -13.94
CA ALA A 120 -6.07 15.74 -12.74
C ALA A 120 -6.92 15.90 -11.45
N ILE A 121 -7.93 16.78 -11.51
CA ILE A 121 -8.86 16.97 -10.38
C ILE A 121 -9.73 15.73 -10.19
N GLN A 122 -10.22 15.14 -11.29
CA GLN A 122 -10.99 13.89 -11.22
C GLN A 122 -10.17 12.72 -10.67
N ALA A 123 -8.85 12.67 -10.92
CA ALA A 123 -7.99 11.64 -10.37
C ALA A 123 -7.92 11.72 -8.83
N CYS A 124 -7.73 12.93 -8.26
CA CYS A 124 -7.74 13.15 -6.82
C CYS A 124 -9.09 12.75 -6.20
N TRP A 125 -10.20 13.12 -6.85
CA TRP A 125 -11.53 12.76 -6.39
C TRP A 125 -11.79 11.25 -6.42
N ARG A 126 -11.36 10.56 -7.48
CA ARG A 126 -11.44 9.08 -7.57
C ARG A 126 -10.64 8.40 -6.50
N HIS A 127 -9.41 8.86 -6.23
CA HIS A 127 -8.56 8.33 -5.17
C HIS A 127 -9.21 8.49 -3.79
N CYS A 128 -9.66 9.69 -3.46
CA CYS A 128 -10.37 9.96 -2.21
C CYS A 128 -11.59 9.05 -2.03
N ARG A 129 -12.47 8.96 -3.05
CA ARG A 129 -13.64 8.07 -3.02
C ARG A 129 -13.26 6.59 -2.86
N ALA A 130 -12.22 6.12 -3.53
CA ALA A 130 -11.75 4.74 -3.41
C ALA A 130 -11.28 4.45 -1.99
N THR A 131 -10.50 5.35 -1.40
CA THR A 131 -9.98 5.21 -0.03
C THR A 131 -11.11 5.14 1.00
N TRP A 132 -12.07 6.07 0.94
CA TRP A 132 -13.23 6.04 1.84
C TRP A 132 -14.12 4.82 1.61
N SER A 133 -14.35 4.42 0.35
CA SER A 133 -15.12 3.21 0.03
C SER A 133 -14.46 1.96 0.61
N LEU A 134 -13.14 1.83 0.49
CA LEU A 134 -12.39 0.70 1.04
C LEU A 134 -12.38 0.72 2.57
N LEU A 135 -12.30 1.88 3.21
CA LEU A 135 -12.42 1.99 4.66
C LEU A 135 -13.72 1.32 5.18
N PHE A 136 -14.86 1.62 4.53
CA PHE A 136 -16.14 1.01 4.92
C PHE A 136 -16.23 -0.47 4.56
N LYS A 137 -15.78 -0.86 3.36
CA LYS A 137 -15.77 -2.27 2.91
C LYS A 137 -14.91 -3.17 3.80
N THR A 138 -13.79 -2.66 4.28
CA THR A 138 -12.89 -3.38 5.21
C THR A 138 -13.35 -3.29 6.67
N ARG A 139 -14.56 -2.80 6.93
CA ARG A 139 -15.09 -2.57 8.27
C ARG A 139 -14.11 -1.79 9.14
N TYR A 140 -13.74 -0.59 8.68
CA TYR A 140 -12.76 0.27 9.32
C TYR A 140 -11.38 -0.39 9.45
N ALA A 141 -10.95 -1.03 8.36
CA ALA A 141 -9.68 -1.76 8.25
C ALA A 141 -9.48 -2.86 9.32
N SER A 142 -10.57 -3.50 9.75
CA SER A 142 -10.51 -4.64 10.67
C SER A 142 -10.27 -5.95 9.95
N GLN A 143 -10.70 -6.06 8.69
CA GLN A 143 -10.57 -7.26 7.86
C GLN A 143 -10.44 -6.90 6.38
N PRO A 144 -9.77 -7.74 5.57
CA PRO A 144 -9.70 -7.54 4.13
C PRO A 144 -11.08 -7.73 3.47
N THR A 145 -11.23 -7.24 2.22
CA THR A 145 -12.49 -7.32 1.46
C THR A 145 -12.74 -8.68 0.82
N ARG A 146 -11.76 -9.57 0.83
CA ARG A 146 -11.82 -10.95 0.29
C ARG A 146 -11.76 -12.00 1.39
#